data_3409581ac9abd2d6f4bcb0a6a6e92496
#
_entry.id   3409581ac9abd2d6f4bcb0a6a6e92496
#
_cell.length_a   1.000
_cell.length_b   1.000
_cell.length_c   1.000
_cell.angle_alpha   90.00
_cell.angle_beta   90.00
_cell.angle_gamma   90.00
#
_symmetry.space_group_name_H-M   'P 1'
#
loop_
_entity.id
_entity.type
_entity.pdbx_description
1 polymer ?
#
loop_
_entity_poly.entity_id
_entity_poly.type
_entity_poly.pdbx_seq_one_letter_code
_entity_poly.pdbx_strand_id
1 'polypeptide(L)'
;MTYLDTDKQTYADLSITETANNEQFLFSLFSRTETKEGKSLMMNWIMYPLSDLDMIRKRQEAVAWDALPELLLNEEELDFIEYYLAYRDQIREAHVLLSCATVIDRLLRYDSTRYVICRGVKLVIHLLHCLERWAKELDEDAPQLMKESARMVNDILSGSELGEVLEQTSGEERRLSNYTIDKYDYLFRCTRLLSLKELLSVLYLLDVCRTAHRVAKEKNFCCTPKVVETMDFSVEGVVHPFVK
;
A
#
# COMPACT_ATOMS: atom_id res chain seq x y z
N MET A 1 -8.83 -16.38 -5.10
CA MET A 1 -7.49 -16.86 -4.70
C MET A 1 -7.66 -18.12 -3.87
N THR A 2 -6.97 -19.20 -4.23
CA THR A 2 -6.95 -20.45 -3.46
C THR A 2 -5.67 -20.49 -2.63
N TYR A 3 -5.79 -20.90 -1.38
CA TYR A 3 -4.68 -20.99 -0.43
C TYR A 3 -4.40 -22.46 -0.09
N LEU A 4 -3.16 -22.76 0.28
CA LEU A 4 -2.83 -24.04 0.88
C LEU A 4 -3.47 -24.14 2.26
N ASP A 5 -4.09 -25.29 2.53
CA ASP A 5 -4.59 -25.60 3.88
C ASP A 5 -3.39 -26.02 4.74
N THR A 6 -3.08 -25.22 5.75
CA THR A 6 -1.96 -25.41 6.66
C THR A 6 -2.47 -25.49 8.09
N ASP A 7 -2.03 -26.50 8.84
CA ASP A 7 -2.42 -26.69 10.23
C ASP A 7 -1.53 -25.88 11.21
N LYS A 8 -1.98 -25.78 12.46
CA LYS A 8 -1.25 -25.05 13.50
C LYS A 8 0.13 -25.66 13.81
N GLN A 9 0.27 -26.97 13.64
CA GLN A 9 1.52 -27.66 13.89
C GLN A 9 2.56 -27.26 12.83
N THR A 10 2.17 -27.22 11.57
CA THR A 10 3.03 -26.75 10.46
C THR A 10 3.56 -25.33 10.72
N TYR A 11 2.72 -24.41 11.19
CA TYR A 11 3.18 -23.06 11.55
C TYR A 11 4.21 -23.06 12.69
N ALA A 12 4.02 -23.92 13.69
CA ALA A 12 4.95 -24.04 14.81
C ALA A 12 6.27 -24.68 14.37
N ASP A 13 6.22 -25.75 13.60
CA ASP A 13 7.40 -26.48 13.10
C ASP A 13 8.26 -25.62 12.17
N LEU A 14 7.64 -24.77 11.35
CA LEU A 14 8.31 -23.80 10.49
C LEU A 14 8.76 -22.54 11.22
N SER A 15 8.44 -22.39 12.50
CA SER A 15 8.76 -21.17 13.29
C SER A 15 8.37 -19.89 12.55
N ILE A 16 7.13 -19.83 12.04
CA ILE A 16 6.68 -18.70 11.22
C ILE A 16 6.50 -17.44 12.07
N THR A 17 5.93 -17.59 13.28
CA THR A 17 5.67 -16.49 14.21
C THR A 17 6.46 -16.66 15.50
N GLU A 18 6.58 -15.57 16.24
CA GLU A 18 7.20 -15.56 17.56
C GLU A 18 6.54 -16.57 18.51
N THR A 19 7.38 -17.33 19.22
CA THR A 19 6.96 -18.21 20.29
C THR A 19 7.73 -17.86 21.55
N ALA A 20 7.21 -18.22 22.73
CA ALA A 20 7.81 -17.89 24.03
C ALA A 20 9.28 -18.34 24.17
N ASN A 21 9.73 -19.28 23.36
CA ASN A 21 11.08 -19.87 23.43
C ASN A 21 11.94 -19.58 22.19
N ASN A 22 11.46 -18.83 21.20
CA ASN A 22 12.20 -18.60 19.96
C ASN A 22 12.00 -17.16 19.47
N GLU A 23 13.08 -16.36 19.59
CA GLU A 23 13.15 -15.00 19.05
C GLU A 23 13.48 -14.99 17.55
N GLN A 24 13.93 -16.11 16.98
CA GLN A 24 14.28 -16.26 15.56
C GLN A 24 13.13 -16.96 14.82
N PHE A 25 12.24 -16.20 14.25
CA PHE A 25 11.10 -16.72 13.50
C PHE A 25 11.06 -16.11 12.09
N LEU A 26 10.51 -16.88 11.14
CA LEU A 26 10.57 -16.55 9.72
C LEU A 26 10.08 -15.13 9.42
N PHE A 27 8.97 -14.72 10.02
CA PHE A 27 8.43 -13.38 9.80
C PHE A 27 9.37 -12.26 10.29
N SER A 28 10.25 -12.52 11.27
CA SER A 28 11.22 -11.50 11.74
C SER A 28 12.18 -11.02 10.65
N LEU A 29 12.47 -11.85 9.65
CA LEU A 29 13.29 -11.49 8.50
C LEU A 29 12.58 -10.46 7.61
N PHE A 30 11.27 -10.58 7.47
CA PHE A 30 10.45 -9.81 6.55
C PHE A 30 9.67 -8.69 7.25
N SER A 31 9.76 -8.54 8.57
CA SER A 31 9.07 -7.50 9.35
C SER A 31 9.67 -6.09 9.19
N ARG A 32 10.36 -5.84 8.08
CA ARG A 32 11.08 -4.59 7.77
C ARG A 32 10.37 -3.75 6.72
N THR A 33 9.09 -3.98 6.53
CA THR A 33 8.23 -3.13 5.69
C THR A 33 8.17 -1.72 6.27
N GLU A 34 8.07 -0.73 5.41
CA GLU A 34 8.04 0.68 5.81
C GLU A 34 6.64 1.12 6.26
N THR A 35 5.60 0.30 5.95
CA THR A 35 4.22 0.59 6.30
C THR A 35 3.62 -0.46 7.23
N LYS A 36 2.69 -0.07 8.09
CA LYS A 36 1.98 -0.99 8.99
C LYS A 36 1.10 -1.97 8.22
N GLU A 37 0.40 -1.49 7.20
CA GLU A 37 -0.46 -2.33 6.37
C GLU A 37 0.38 -3.23 5.44
N GLY A 38 1.54 -2.76 4.98
CA GLY A 38 2.53 -3.60 4.30
C GLY A 38 3.02 -4.73 5.20
N LYS A 39 3.26 -4.46 6.49
CA LYS A 39 3.61 -5.50 7.47
C LYS A 39 2.50 -6.53 7.63
N SER A 40 1.26 -6.07 7.71
CA SER A 40 0.09 -6.94 7.77
C SER A 40 -0.07 -7.77 6.50
N LEU A 41 0.16 -7.18 5.33
CA LEU A 41 0.13 -7.87 4.04
C LEU A 41 1.25 -8.91 3.93
N MET A 42 2.47 -8.58 4.36
CA MET A 42 3.60 -9.52 4.40
C MET A 42 3.30 -10.71 5.31
N MET A 43 2.75 -10.46 6.51
CA MET A 43 2.32 -11.52 7.41
C MET A 43 1.27 -12.42 6.72
N ASN A 44 0.29 -11.85 6.05
CA ASN A 44 -0.73 -12.60 5.32
C ASN A 44 -0.12 -13.45 4.19
N TRP A 45 0.89 -12.95 3.47
CA TRP A 45 1.57 -13.72 2.43
C TRP A 45 2.29 -14.94 2.98
N ILE A 46 2.86 -14.84 4.18
CA ILE A 46 3.58 -15.94 4.84
C ILE A 46 2.59 -16.92 5.49
N MET A 47 1.55 -16.40 6.15
CA MET A 47 0.57 -17.22 6.87
C MET A 47 -0.39 -17.96 5.94
N TYR A 48 -0.70 -17.38 4.79
CA TYR A 48 -1.65 -17.94 3.82
C TYR A 48 -0.97 -18.13 2.47
N PRO A 49 -0.11 -19.16 2.32
CA PRO A 49 0.59 -19.44 1.07
C PRO A 49 -0.40 -19.78 -0.05
N LEU A 50 -0.12 -19.26 -1.22
CA LEU A 50 -0.96 -19.51 -2.40
C LEU A 50 -0.79 -20.94 -2.92
N SER A 51 -1.88 -21.50 -3.48
CA SER A 51 -1.86 -22.73 -4.25
C SER A 51 -2.03 -22.50 -5.77
N ASP A 52 -2.30 -21.27 -6.18
CA ASP A 52 -2.44 -20.87 -7.58
C ASP A 52 -1.08 -20.58 -8.19
N LEU A 53 -0.67 -21.37 -9.18
CA LEU A 53 0.65 -21.31 -9.81
C LEU A 53 0.90 -19.98 -10.53
N ASP A 54 -0.11 -19.44 -11.20
CA ASP A 54 0.03 -18.18 -11.93
C ASP A 54 0.25 -17.02 -10.97
N MET A 55 -0.48 -17.01 -9.86
CA MET A 55 -0.30 -16.00 -8.83
C MET A 55 1.04 -16.13 -8.09
N ILE A 56 1.52 -17.36 -7.87
CA ILE A 56 2.85 -17.59 -7.30
C ILE A 56 3.93 -17.02 -8.23
N ARG A 57 3.88 -17.35 -9.53
CA ARG A 57 4.83 -16.86 -10.52
C ARG A 57 4.82 -15.32 -10.60
N LYS A 58 3.65 -14.70 -10.67
CA LYS A 58 3.51 -13.23 -10.66
C LYS A 58 4.16 -12.60 -9.44
N ARG A 59 4.00 -13.17 -8.24
CA ARG A 59 4.66 -12.67 -7.02
C ARG A 59 6.17 -12.88 -7.08
N GLN A 60 6.64 -14.02 -7.55
CA GLN A 60 8.07 -14.30 -7.72
C GLN A 60 8.73 -13.30 -8.67
N GLU A 61 8.13 -13.09 -9.84
CA GLU A 61 8.62 -12.11 -10.83
C GLU A 61 8.66 -10.69 -10.23
N ALA A 62 7.62 -10.28 -9.50
CA ALA A 62 7.57 -8.97 -8.86
C ALA A 62 8.63 -8.81 -7.78
N VAL A 63 8.89 -9.84 -6.97
CA VAL A 63 9.93 -9.80 -5.94
C VAL A 63 11.34 -9.87 -6.55
N ALA A 64 11.52 -10.58 -7.67
CA ALA A 64 12.81 -10.67 -8.35
C ALA A 64 13.17 -9.42 -9.17
N TRP A 65 12.23 -8.53 -9.39
CA TRP A 65 12.44 -7.35 -10.24
C TRP A 65 13.34 -6.32 -9.56
N ASP A 66 14.46 -5.98 -10.22
CA ASP A 66 15.47 -5.06 -9.68
C ASP A 66 15.05 -3.58 -9.71
N ALA A 67 14.12 -3.22 -10.60
CA ALA A 67 13.68 -1.83 -10.77
C ALA A 67 12.45 -1.48 -9.90
N LEU A 68 12.27 -2.15 -8.74
CA LEU A 68 11.25 -1.77 -7.78
C LEU A 68 11.47 -0.32 -7.30
N PRO A 69 10.46 0.55 -7.41
CA PRO A 69 10.60 1.95 -7.02
C PRO A 69 10.83 2.08 -5.52
N GLU A 70 11.40 3.20 -5.11
CA GLU A 70 11.31 3.61 -3.70
C GLU A 70 9.86 3.87 -3.32
N LEU A 71 9.56 3.81 -2.02
CA LEU A 71 8.21 4.12 -1.56
C LEU A 71 7.85 5.55 -1.96
N LEU A 72 6.69 5.69 -2.58
CA LEU A 72 6.25 6.96 -3.18
C LEU A 72 5.93 8.03 -2.13
N LEU A 73 5.59 7.60 -0.91
CA LEU A 73 5.36 8.43 0.26
C LEU A 73 6.11 7.82 1.45
N ASN A 74 6.49 8.66 2.41
CA ASN A 74 7.11 8.18 3.64
C ASN A 74 6.07 7.60 4.63
N GLU A 75 6.54 6.86 5.65
CA GLU A 75 5.69 6.21 6.66
C GLU A 75 4.75 7.20 7.37
N GLU A 76 5.26 8.38 7.75
CA GLU A 76 4.46 9.40 8.46
C GLU A 76 3.32 9.95 7.59
N GLU A 77 3.55 10.12 6.30
CA GLU A 77 2.53 10.58 5.35
C GLU A 77 1.44 9.54 5.15
N LEU A 78 1.83 8.27 5.01
CA LEU A 78 0.89 7.16 4.87
C LEU A 78 0.08 6.94 6.14
N ASP A 79 0.72 6.90 7.31
CA ASP A 79 0.03 6.83 8.60
C ASP A 79 -0.99 7.97 8.76
N PHE A 80 -0.62 9.17 8.32
CA PHE A 80 -1.51 10.30 8.40
C PHE A 80 -2.69 10.20 7.42
N ILE A 81 -2.47 9.69 6.21
CA ILE A 81 -3.55 9.44 5.24
C ILE A 81 -4.53 8.40 5.80
N GLU A 82 -4.04 7.30 6.36
CA GLU A 82 -4.88 6.28 6.97
C GLU A 82 -5.68 6.83 8.15
N TYR A 83 -5.02 7.57 9.03
CA TYR A 83 -5.67 8.26 10.14
C TYR A 83 -6.76 9.21 9.64
N TYR A 84 -6.47 10.04 8.64
CA TYR A 84 -7.40 10.98 8.05
C TYR A 84 -8.61 10.27 7.41
N LEU A 85 -8.39 9.23 6.63
CA LEU A 85 -9.46 8.45 5.99
C LEU A 85 -10.34 7.71 7.02
N ALA A 86 -9.79 7.34 8.17
CA ALA A 86 -10.52 6.75 9.29
C ALA A 86 -11.19 7.79 10.21
N TYR A 87 -10.85 9.06 10.07
CA TYR A 87 -11.32 10.15 10.93
C TYR A 87 -12.80 10.41 10.72
N ARG A 88 -13.63 10.14 11.72
CA ARG A 88 -15.10 10.16 11.60
C ARG A 88 -15.76 11.49 11.99
N ASP A 89 -14.96 12.46 12.47
CA ASP A 89 -15.51 13.72 12.95
C ASP A 89 -15.85 14.67 11.79
N GLN A 90 -17.02 15.31 11.87
CA GLN A 90 -17.46 16.46 11.06
C GLN A 90 -17.34 16.33 9.52
N ILE A 91 -17.79 15.21 8.94
CA ILE A 91 -17.94 15.14 7.48
C ILE A 91 -19.14 16.01 7.08
N ARG A 92 -18.91 17.08 6.31
CA ARG A 92 -19.94 17.98 5.83
C ARG A 92 -19.87 18.11 4.31
N GLU A 93 -21.02 18.04 3.66
CA GLU A 93 -21.11 18.46 2.26
C GLU A 93 -20.73 19.94 2.13
N ALA A 94 -19.97 20.25 1.07
CA ALA A 94 -19.52 21.61 0.81
C ALA A 94 -20.70 22.48 0.36
N HIS A 95 -21.23 23.32 1.25
CA HIS A 95 -22.20 24.35 0.90
C HIS A 95 -21.54 25.74 0.91
N VAL A 96 -21.64 26.47 -0.21
CA VAL A 96 -21.02 27.81 -0.38
C VAL A 96 -21.46 28.79 0.72
N LEU A 97 -22.72 28.75 1.13
CA LEU A 97 -23.28 29.65 2.17
C LEU A 97 -22.78 29.29 3.58
N LEU A 98 -22.55 28.01 3.89
CA LEU A 98 -22.01 27.55 5.17
C LEU A 98 -20.51 27.83 5.28
N SER A 99 -19.77 27.85 4.18
CA SER A 99 -18.35 28.19 4.17
C SER A 99 -18.07 29.61 4.61
N CYS A 100 -19.03 30.56 4.39
CA CYS A 100 -18.94 31.95 4.87
C CYS A 100 -19.27 32.08 6.35
N ALA A 101 -20.27 31.37 6.87
CA ALA A 101 -20.67 31.41 8.27
C ALA A 101 -19.63 30.77 9.21
N THR A 102 -18.92 29.73 8.72
CA THR A 102 -17.87 29.03 9.47
C THR A 102 -16.57 29.84 9.61
N VAL A 103 -16.41 30.96 8.87
CA VAL A 103 -15.24 31.86 9.02
C VAL A 103 -15.18 32.45 10.40
N ILE A 104 -16.33 32.85 10.98
CA ILE A 104 -16.42 33.45 12.32
C ILE A 104 -16.17 32.40 13.41
N ASP A 105 -16.70 31.20 13.26
CA ASP A 105 -16.49 30.09 14.19
C ASP A 105 -15.02 29.59 14.15
N ARG A 106 -14.37 29.71 12.99
CA ARG A 106 -12.94 29.40 12.76
C ARG A 106 -11.97 30.38 13.41
N LEU A 107 -12.35 31.64 13.57
CA LEU A 107 -11.52 32.63 14.25
C LEU A 107 -11.50 32.44 15.78
N LEU A 108 -12.49 31.72 16.32
CA LEU A 108 -12.67 31.52 17.75
C LEU A 108 -12.20 30.14 18.24
N ARG A 109 -11.98 29.16 17.36
CA ARG A 109 -11.50 27.83 17.72
C ARG A 109 -10.24 27.52 16.94
N TYR A 110 -9.13 27.32 17.65
CA TYR A 110 -7.92 26.69 17.11
C TYR A 110 -8.26 25.22 16.91
N ASP A 111 -8.82 24.88 15.74
CA ASP A 111 -9.47 23.60 15.53
C ASP A 111 -8.46 22.58 14.99
N SER A 112 -8.02 21.67 15.88
CA SER A 112 -7.19 20.52 15.51
C SER A 112 -7.83 19.70 14.36
N THR A 113 -9.16 19.64 14.32
CA THR A 113 -9.94 19.01 13.25
C THR A 113 -9.64 19.64 11.88
N ARG A 114 -9.58 20.97 11.81
CA ARG A 114 -9.29 21.67 10.55
C ARG A 114 -7.88 21.37 10.04
N TYR A 115 -6.92 21.29 10.95
CA TYR A 115 -5.56 20.90 10.60
C TYR A 115 -5.53 19.49 10.00
N VAL A 116 -6.21 18.52 10.63
CA VAL A 116 -6.28 17.13 10.15
C VAL A 116 -6.89 17.08 8.75
N ILE A 117 -8.02 17.77 8.53
CA ILE A 117 -8.68 17.80 7.22
C ILE A 117 -7.78 18.45 6.16
N CYS A 118 -7.22 19.62 6.43
CA CYS A 118 -6.38 20.33 5.45
C CYS A 118 -5.12 19.52 5.08
N ARG A 119 -4.46 18.91 6.07
CA ARG A 119 -3.27 18.09 5.84
C ARG A 119 -3.65 16.79 5.13
N GLY A 120 -4.72 16.12 5.56
CA GLY A 120 -5.19 14.88 4.96
C GLY A 120 -5.56 15.05 3.49
N VAL A 121 -6.34 16.09 3.16
CA VAL A 121 -6.69 16.40 1.75
C VAL A 121 -5.44 16.61 0.89
N LYS A 122 -4.45 17.37 1.38
CA LYS A 122 -3.20 17.62 0.65
C LYS A 122 -2.40 16.35 0.43
N LEU A 123 -2.31 15.48 1.45
CA LEU A 123 -1.58 14.23 1.37
C LEU A 123 -2.27 13.24 0.43
N VAL A 124 -3.60 13.17 0.42
CA VAL A 124 -4.33 12.36 -0.56
C VAL A 124 -4.10 12.87 -1.98
N ILE A 125 -4.11 14.18 -2.22
CA ILE A 125 -3.77 14.74 -3.54
C ILE A 125 -2.35 14.36 -3.93
N HIS A 126 -1.39 14.45 -3.00
CA HIS A 126 -0.01 14.04 -3.25
C HIS A 126 0.08 12.55 -3.60
N LEU A 127 -0.62 11.69 -2.86
CA LEU A 127 -0.75 10.26 -3.15
C LEU A 127 -1.25 10.00 -4.58
N LEU A 128 -2.32 10.69 -4.99
CA LEU A 128 -2.88 10.53 -6.33
C LEU A 128 -1.88 10.89 -7.42
N HIS A 129 -1.16 12.02 -7.29
CA HIS A 129 -0.11 12.42 -8.24
C HIS A 129 1.06 11.43 -8.29
N CYS A 130 1.49 10.91 -7.13
CA CYS A 130 2.56 9.93 -7.06
C CYS A 130 2.18 8.62 -7.77
N LEU A 131 0.97 8.11 -7.51
CA LEU A 131 0.48 6.87 -8.13
C LEU A 131 0.25 7.04 -9.63
N GLU A 132 -0.31 8.17 -10.07
CA GLU A 132 -0.48 8.47 -11.49
C GLU A 132 0.86 8.48 -12.23
N ARG A 133 1.85 9.18 -11.66
CA ARG A 133 3.20 9.23 -12.22
C ARG A 133 3.81 7.84 -12.30
N TRP A 134 3.79 7.11 -11.20
CA TRP A 134 4.31 5.74 -11.16
C TRP A 134 3.67 4.85 -12.23
N ALA A 135 2.33 4.90 -12.36
CA ALA A 135 1.63 4.08 -13.34
C ALA A 135 1.95 4.46 -14.80
N LYS A 136 2.24 5.74 -15.07
CA LYS A 136 2.64 6.23 -16.39
C LYS A 136 4.10 5.92 -16.74
N GLU A 137 4.98 5.93 -15.74
CA GLU A 137 6.42 5.72 -15.92
C GLU A 137 6.82 4.25 -15.83
N LEU A 138 5.86 3.33 -15.60
CA LEU A 138 6.14 1.91 -15.47
C LEU A 138 6.66 1.34 -16.80
N ASP A 139 7.81 0.68 -16.73
CA ASP A 139 8.47 0.07 -17.89
C ASP A 139 7.61 -1.01 -18.56
N GLU A 140 7.77 -1.16 -19.88
CA GLU A 140 7.10 -2.21 -20.64
C GLU A 140 7.53 -3.62 -20.19
N ASP A 141 8.75 -3.76 -19.70
CA ASP A 141 9.32 -5.02 -19.19
C ASP A 141 8.98 -5.29 -17.72
N ALA A 142 8.19 -4.42 -17.07
CA ALA A 142 7.78 -4.63 -15.68
C ALA A 142 7.00 -5.94 -15.50
N PRO A 143 7.10 -6.59 -14.33
CA PRO A 143 6.37 -7.80 -14.02
C PRO A 143 4.87 -7.64 -14.16
N GLN A 144 4.19 -8.74 -14.49
CA GLN A 144 2.74 -8.73 -14.73
C GLN A 144 1.94 -8.18 -13.53
N LEU A 145 2.36 -8.50 -12.30
CA LEU A 145 1.70 -7.98 -11.08
C LEU A 145 1.77 -6.45 -10.99
N MET A 146 2.90 -5.84 -11.38
CA MET A 146 3.07 -4.39 -11.40
C MET A 146 2.21 -3.75 -12.51
N LYS A 147 2.16 -4.37 -13.69
CA LYS A 147 1.29 -3.92 -14.80
C LYS A 147 -0.19 -3.97 -14.45
N GLU A 148 -0.62 -5.03 -13.76
CA GLU A 148 -2.00 -5.15 -13.27
C GLU A 148 -2.32 -4.07 -12.24
N SER A 149 -1.39 -3.78 -11.32
CA SER A 149 -1.53 -2.71 -10.34
C SER A 149 -1.59 -1.33 -11.00
N ALA A 150 -0.74 -1.06 -12.01
CA ALA A 150 -0.77 0.19 -12.75
C ALA A 150 -2.05 0.38 -13.56
N ARG A 151 -2.59 -0.71 -14.15
CA ARG A 151 -3.90 -0.67 -14.82
C ARG A 151 -5.00 -0.32 -13.82
N MET A 152 -5.02 -0.95 -12.65
CA MET A 152 -5.99 -0.65 -11.59
C MET A 152 -5.92 0.83 -11.18
N VAL A 153 -4.73 1.39 -11.01
CA VAL A 153 -4.56 2.83 -10.74
C VAL A 153 -5.18 3.68 -11.86
N ASN A 154 -4.84 3.37 -13.11
CA ASN A 154 -5.36 4.10 -14.27
C ASN A 154 -6.89 3.98 -14.39
N ASP A 155 -7.47 2.80 -14.16
CA ASP A 155 -8.91 2.56 -14.23
C ASP A 155 -9.66 3.35 -13.14
N ILE A 156 -9.09 3.43 -11.92
CA ILE A 156 -9.67 4.21 -10.83
C ILE A 156 -9.61 5.71 -11.12
N LEU A 157 -8.53 6.18 -11.71
CA LEU A 157 -8.32 7.61 -11.96
C LEU A 157 -9.03 8.10 -13.23
N SER A 158 -9.06 7.30 -14.30
CA SER A 158 -9.60 7.69 -15.59
C SER A 158 -11.08 8.02 -15.53
N GLY A 159 -11.46 9.24 -15.95
CA GLY A 159 -12.85 9.67 -16.04
C GLY A 159 -13.60 9.71 -14.70
N SER A 160 -12.89 9.68 -13.59
CA SER A 160 -13.45 9.73 -12.24
C SER A 160 -13.26 11.10 -11.59
N GLU A 161 -14.00 11.35 -10.51
CA GLU A 161 -13.81 12.59 -9.71
C GLU A 161 -12.40 12.67 -9.10
N LEU A 162 -11.71 11.54 -8.90
CA LEU A 162 -10.29 11.54 -8.46
C LEU A 162 -9.37 12.01 -9.59
N GLY A 163 -9.66 11.64 -10.84
CA GLY A 163 -8.97 12.18 -12.01
C GLY A 163 -9.20 13.67 -12.20
N GLU A 164 -10.44 14.16 -11.97
CA GLU A 164 -10.72 15.59 -11.98
C GLU A 164 -9.90 16.35 -10.92
N VAL A 165 -9.72 15.77 -9.72
CA VAL A 165 -8.85 16.34 -8.68
C VAL A 165 -7.42 16.48 -9.20
N LEU A 166 -6.87 15.45 -9.87
CA LEU A 166 -5.53 15.50 -10.47
C LEU A 166 -5.40 16.62 -11.49
N GLU A 167 -6.36 16.75 -12.42
CA GLU A 167 -6.38 17.79 -13.43
C GLU A 167 -6.43 19.20 -12.81
N GLN A 168 -7.27 19.40 -11.78
CA GLN A 168 -7.44 20.68 -11.10
C GLN A 168 -6.25 21.04 -10.20
N THR A 169 -5.42 20.06 -9.80
CA THR A 169 -4.26 20.25 -8.92
C THR A 169 -2.93 20.07 -9.66
N SER A 170 -2.94 19.79 -10.96
CA SER A 170 -1.77 19.76 -11.82
C SER A 170 -1.30 21.19 -12.09
N GLY A 171 -0.24 21.63 -11.41
CA GLY A 171 0.38 22.94 -11.53
C GLY A 171 0.82 23.46 -10.15
N GLU A 172 1.68 24.50 -10.15
CA GLU A 172 2.30 25.06 -8.94
C GLU A 172 1.38 25.09 -7.72
N GLU A 173 1.92 24.88 -6.51
CA GLU A 173 1.24 24.87 -5.20
C GLU A 173 0.16 25.94 -5.05
N ARG A 174 -0.99 25.75 -5.69
CA ARG A 174 -2.15 26.60 -5.48
C ARG A 174 -2.65 26.37 -4.07
N ARG A 175 -2.69 27.44 -3.28
CA ARG A 175 -3.41 27.42 -1.99
C ARG A 175 -4.86 27.02 -2.26
N LEU A 176 -5.22 25.80 -1.89
CA LEU A 176 -6.58 25.33 -2.00
C LEU A 176 -7.51 26.24 -1.17
N SER A 177 -8.60 26.69 -1.77
CA SER A 177 -9.61 27.45 -1.04
C SER A 177 -10.26 26.56 0.04
N ASN A 178 -10.82 27.19 1.07
CA ASN A 178 -11.53 26.43 2.10
C ASN A 178 -12.69 25.61 1.52
N TYR A 179 -13.38 26.15 0.54
CA TYR A 179 -14.46 25.44 -0.16
C TYR A 179 -13.93 24.21 -0.92
N THR A 180 -12.80 24.34 -1.58
CA THR A 180 -12.16 23.22 -2.31
C THR A 180 -11.72 22.13 -1.34
N ILE A 181 -11.16 22.51 -0.18
CA ILE A 181 -10.78 21.53 0.85
C ILE A 181 -12.00 20.77 1.37
N ASP A 182 -13.10 21.47 1.67
CA ASP A 182 -14.32 20.85 2.17
C ASP A 182 -14.96 19.92 1.10
N LYS A 183 -14.93 20.33 -0.18
CA LYS A 183 -15.37 19.51 -1.32
C LYS A 183 -14.56 18.22 -1.43
N TYR A 184 -13.22 18.33 -1.38
CA TYR A 184 -12.34 17.16 -1.50
C TYR A 184 -12.38 16.27 -0.25
N ASP A 185 -12.57 16.86 0.95
CA ASP A 185 -12.75 16.10 2.17
C ASP A 185 -13.98 15.18 2.09
N TYR A 186 -15.11 15.72 1.63
CA TYR A 186 -16.31 14.92 1.41
C TYR A 186 -16.10 13.83 0.34
N LEU A 187 -15.47 14.19 -0.77
CA LEU A 187 -15.15 13.25 -1.84
C LEU A 187 -14.30 12.09 -1.33
N PHE A 188 -13.22 12.36 -0.61
CA PHE A 188 -12.25 11.37 -0.18
C PHE A 188 -12.78 10.46 0.94
N ARG A 189 -13.46 11.02 1.92
CA ARG A 189 -13.93 10.25 3.08
C ARG A 189 -15.32 9.65 2.92
N CYS A 190 -16.11 10.10 1.98
CA CYS A 190 -17.47 9.60 1.75
C CYS A 190 -17.60 8.91 0.39
N THR A 191 -17.41 9.64 -0.69
CA THR A 191 -17.78 9.18 -2.04
C THR A 191 -16.78 8.18 -2.60
N ARG A 192 -15.47 8.45 -2.44
CA ARG A 192 -14.37 7.69 -3.06
C ARG A 192 -13.46 6.97 -2.07
N LEU A 193 -13.93 6.78 -0.82
CA LEU A 193 -13.13 6.12 0.23
C LEU A 193 -12.67 4.71 -0.18
N LEU A 194 -13.52 3.91 -0.81
CA LEU A 194 -13.15 2.55 -1.23
C LEU A 194 -12.09 2.59 -2.33
N SER A 195 -12.24 3.44 -3.33
CA SER A 195 -11.24 3.63 -4.39
C SER A 195 -9.89 4.08 -3.84
N LEU A 196 -9.88 4.98 -2.83
CA LEU A 196 -8.64 5.39 -2.17
C LEU A 196 -7.98 4.25 -1.39
N LYS A 197 -8.75 3.37 -0.76
CA LYS A 197 -8.22 2.17 -0.10
C LYS A 197 -7.62 1.18 -1.09
N GLU A 198 -8.24 1.02 -2.27
CA GLU A 198 -7.68 0.21 -3.35
C GLU A 198 -6.36 0.81 -3.87
N LEU A 199 -6.28 2.13 -4.04
CA LEU A 199 -5.04 2.81 -4.40
C LEU A 199 -3.95 2.64 -3.34
N LEU A 200 -4.27 2.75 -2.05
CA LEU A 200 -3.32 2.48 -0.96
C LEU A 200 -2.82 1.04 -0.98
N SER A 201 -3.66 0.07 -1.36
CA SER A 201 -3.23 -1.34 -1.45
C SER A 201 -2.10 -1.56 -2.46
N VAL A 202 -1.99 -0.72 -3.49
CA VAL A 202 -0.87 -0.76 -4.44
C VAL A 202 0.44 -0.38 -3.74
N LEU A 203 0.42 0.65 -2.89
CA LEU A 203 1.62 1.04 -2.13
C LEU A 203 2.06 -0.06 -1.16
N TYR A 204 1.13 -0.70 -0.48
CA TYR A 204 1.43 -1.81 0.43
C TYR A 204 2.02 -3.01 -0.33
N LEU A 205 1.52 -3.26 -1.53
CA LEU A 205 2.08 -4.30 -2.41
C LEU A 205 3.51 -3.98 -2.83
N LEU A 206 3.78 -2.73 -3.23
CA LEU A 206 5.13 -2.26 -3.58
C LEU A 206 6.09 -2.39 -2.39
N ASP A 207 5.67 -2.00 -1.19
CA ASP A 207 6.45 -2.11 0.04
C ASP A 207 6.80 -3.58 0.37
N VAL A 208 5.82 -4.49 0.25
CA VAL A 208 6.02 -5.93 0.46
C VAL A 208 7.00 -6.51 -0.55
N CYS A 209 6.82 -6.23 -1.85
CA CYS A 209 7.72 -6.73 -2.89
C CYS A 209 9.15 -6.21 -2.69
N ARG A 210 9.29 -4.91 -2.39
CA ARG A 210 10.59 -4.27 -2.13
C ARG A 210 11.27 -4.85 -0.89
N THR A 211 10.52 -5.07 0.19
CA THR A 211 11.06 -5.68 1.41
C THR A 211 11.52 -7.11 1.16
N ALA A 212 10.70 -7.93 0.48
CA ALA A 212 11.06 -9.30 0.14
C ALA A 212 12.31 -9.34 -0.78
N HIS A 213 12.38 -8.47 -1.78
CA HIS A 213 13.54 -8.32 -2.66
C HIS A 213 14.81 -7.96 -1.89
N ARG A 214 14.74 -6.96 -1.01
CA ARG A 214 15.87 -6.54 -0.18
C ARG A 214 16.38 -7.66 0.72
N VAL A 215 15.47 -8.38 1.40
CA VAL A 215 15.82 -9.53 2.25
C VAL A 215 16.46 -10.64 1.43
N ALA A 216 15.92 -10.95 0.26
CA ALA A 216 16.49 -11.97 -0.62
C ALA A 216 17.92 -11.60 -1.07
N LYS A 217 18.17 -10.36 -1.44
CA LYS A 217 19.53 -9.87 -1.77
C LYS A 217 20.49 -9.91 -0.58
N GLU A 218 20.07 -9.41 0.59
CA GLU A 218 20.89 -9.40 1.80
C GLU A 218 21.29 -10.81 2.27
N LYS A 219 20.40 -11.76 2.11
CA LYS A 219 20.59 -13.16 2.52
C LYS A 219 21.09 -14.08 1.42
N ASN A 220 21.24 -13.55 0.21
CA ASN A 220 21.56 -14.32 -0.99
C ASN A 220 20.59 -15.50 -1.24
N PHE A 221 19.29 -15.27 -1.03
CA PHE A 221 18.24 -16.25 -1.30
C PHE A 221 17.86 -16.25 -2.77
N CYS A 222 17.50 -17.44 -3.29
CA CYS A 222 16.87 -17.55 -4.60
C CYS A 222 15.42 -17.02 -4.53
N CYS A 223 15.10 -16.01 -5.33
CA CYS A 223 13.75 -15.43 -5.37
C CYS A 223 12.76 -16.20 -6.25
N THR A 224 13.25 -17.08 -7.13
CA THR A 224 12.46 -17.70 -8.19
C THR A 224 12.60 -19.22 -8.20
N PRO A 225 12.15 -19.93 -7.14
CA PRO A 225 12.06 -21.38 -7.21
C PRO A 225 11.12 -21.80 -8.34
N LYS A 226 11.51 -22.84 -9.08
CA LYS A 226 10.70 -23.39 -10.17
C LYS A 226 9.51 -24.14 -9.58
N VAL A 227 8.32 -23.59 -9.71
CA VAL A 227 7.08 -24.23 -9.27
C VAL A 227 6.50 -25.07 -10.40
N VAL A 228 6.24 -26.36 -10.12
CA VAL A 228 5.73 -27.36 -11.08
C VAL A 228 4.42 -27.95 -10.58
N GLU A 229 3.62 -28.53 -11.50
CA GLU A 229 2.34 -29.16 -11.17
C GLU A 229 2.51 -30.61 -10.69
N THR A 230 3.72 -31.17 -10.81
CA THR A 230 4.03 -32.54 -10.38
C THR A 230 4.42 -32.56 -8.89
N MET A 231 4.33 -33.74 -8.27
CA MET A 231 4.79 -33.94 -6.89
C MET A 231 6.33 -33.99 -6.75
N ASP A 232 7.06 -33.61 -7.77
CA ASP A 232 8.52 -33.60 -7.74
C ASP A 232 9.04 -32.49 -6.85
N PHE A 233 9.85 -32.85 -5.86
CA PHE A 233 10.53 -31.92 -4.98
C PHE A 233 12.03 -32.13 -5.07
N SER A 234 12.75 -31.13 -5.54
CA SER A 234 14.20 -31.11 -5.61
C SER A 234 14.74 -29.80 -5.07
N VAL A 235 15.67 -29.86 -4.15
CA VAL A 235 16.27 -28.69 -3.50
C VAL A 235 17.78 -28.84 -3.50
N GLU A 236 18.47 -27.84 -4.01
CA GLU A 236 19.94 -27.74 -4.01
C GLU A 236 20.38 -26.51 -3.24
N GLY A 237 21.49 -26.63 -2.47
CA GLY A 237 22.08 -25.52 -1.76
C GLY A 237 21.20 -24.91 -0.67
N VAL A 238 20.44 -25.73 0.06
CA VAL A 238 19.55 -25.26 1.14
C VAL A 238 20.35 -24.60 2.24
N VAL A 239 19.97 -23.40 2.61
CA VAL A 239 20.55 -22.63 3.71
C VAL A 239 19.47 -22.32 4.73
N HIS A 240 19.76 -22.60 5.99
CA HIS A 240 18.86 -22.19 7.07
C HIS A 240 19.02 -20.67 7.33
N PRO A 241 17.92 -19.89 7.33
CA PRO A 241 18.00 -18.42 7.34
C PRO A 241 18.64 -17.83 8.59
N PHE A 242 18.72 -18.57 9.70
CA PHE A 242 19.27 -18.15 10.98
C PHE A 242 20.56 -18.87 11.40
N VAL A 243 21.04 -19.85 10.64
CA VAL A 243 22.30 -20.55 10.89
C VAL A 243 23.39 -19.95 9.98
N LYS A 244 24.53 -19.60 10.58
CA LYS A 244 25.72 -19.10 9.86
C LYS A 244 26.58 -20.23 9.38
#